data_34bad8396e8e1f22ff239b362206dea1
#
_entry.id   34bad8396e8e1f22ff239b362206dea1
#
_cell.length_a   1.000
_cell.length_b   1.000
_cell.length_c   1.000
_cell.angle_alpha   90.00
_cell.angle_beta   90.00
_cell.angle_gamma   90.00
#
_symmetry.space_group_name_H-M   'P 1'
#
loop_
_entity.id
_entity.type
_entity.pdbx_description
1 polymer ?
#
loop_
_entity_poly.entity_id
_entity_poly.type
_entity_poly.pdbx_seq_one_letter_code
_entity_poly.pdbx_strand_id
1 'polypeptide(L)'
;MSDFKIRAEAWDITPADRERMHVVARQDPAFQEAAITALETHVATVLGRRHALAFAHAACGLEGLLKAYGIGPGDEVIVSAYSWYEIARGIWQVGATPVFADIDYWSGTLNPEKAAARIGPATRAILAANTNGHPADWEALRAVAGRHGLVLIEDSTEALGCAYDHTPVGRFGDASLFDFRARGPVACGAGGLVVTDDTRLAESLRQRPAGGPHADSMSALTAVLLQAQWGRLDATLAARARVSALYARFIRSFEGIKDPYTGPRVTAHHPFTFLVHLGARFSRQARDAIVDDLRADGIEARPYATPLYRDMYCRQRGFSGAGCGITDKIADRGIALPFHAGLGEEDIALIVETLKDASINVGAGSAIYL
;
A
#
# COMPACT_ATOMS: atom_id res chain seq x y z
N MET A 1 -13.71 17.98 -12.13
CA MET A 1 -13.17 16.59 -12.22
C MET A 1 -12.59 16.47 -13.62
N SER A 2 -11.29 16.28 -13.77
CA SER A 2 -10.69 16.03 -15.10
C SER A 2 -11.29 14.75 -15.66
N ASP A 3 -11.82 14.85 -16.86
CA ASP A 3 -12.48 13.74 -17.56
C ASP A 3 -11.40 12.91 -18.26
N PHE A 4 -10.69 12.06 -17.51
CA PHE A 4 -9.74 11.13 -18.10
C PHE A 4 -10.49 10.08 -18.95
N LYS A 5 -9.98 9.82 -20.14
CA LYS A 5 -10.47 8.73 -21.01
C LYS A 5 -10.14 7.37 -20.40
N ILE A 6 -8.93 7.24 -19.87
CA ILE A 6 -8.45 6.04 -19.19
C ILE A 6 -8.10 6.42 -17.75
N ARG A 7 -8.87 5.89 -16.78
CA ARG A 7 -8.68 6.15 -15.36
C ARG A 7 -7.62 5.25 -14.76
N ALA A 8 -6.90 5.73 -13.75
CA ALA A 8 -5.93 4.95 -13.00
C ALA A 8 -6.57 3.73 -12.32
N GLU A 9 -7.83 3.88 -11.93
CA GLU A 9 -8.57 2.92 -11.11
C GLU A 9 -10.01 2.80 -11.59
N ALA A 10 -10.61 1.63 -11.40
CA ALA A 10 -12.03 1.41 -11.58
C ALA A 10 -12.65 0.89 -10.28
N TRP A 11 -13.82 1.44 -9.93
CA TRP A 11 -14.61 0.93 -8.82
C TRP A 11 -15.36 -0.32 -9.27
N ASP A 12 -15.00 -1.46 -8.70
CA ASP A 12 -15.71 -2.73 -8.94
C ASP A 12 -16.85 -2.90 -7.95
N ILE A 13 -17.92 -2.09 -8.12
CA ILE A 13 -19.15 -2.21 -7.35
C ILE A 13 -20.23 -2.83 -8.24
N THR A 14 -20.52 -4.10 -8.01
CA THR A 14 -21.50 -4.87 -8.78
C THR A 14 -22.94 -4.50 -8.37
N PRO A 15 -23.95 -4.86 -9.18
CA PRO A 15 -25.36 -4.73 -8.76
C PRO A 15 -25.66 -5.51 -7.46
N ALA A 16 -25.06 -6.68 -7.27
CA ALA A 16 -25.20 -7.47 -6.05
C ALA A 16 -24.61 -6.76 -4.81
N ASP A 17 -23.49 -6.06 -4.97
CA ASP A 17 -22.90 -5.27 -3.88
C ASP A 17 -23.85 -4.12 -3.47
N ARG A 18 -24.42 -3.42 -4.44
CA ARG A 18 -25.38 -2.35 -4.20
C ARG A 18 -26.61 -2.85 -3.45
N GLU A 19 -27.14 -4.02 -3.82
CA GLU A 19 -28.28 -4.62 -3.12
C GLU A 19 -27.92 -4.98 -1.67
N ARG A 20 -26.76 -5.57 -1.43
CA ARG A 20 -26.28 -5.88 -0.07
C ARG A 20 -26.15 -4.62 0.78
N MET A 21 -25.56 -3.55 0.23
CA MET A 21 -25.45 -2.26 0.92
C MET A 21 -26.83 -1.66 1.22
N HIS A 22 -27.78 -1.77 0.29
CA HIS A 22 -29.14 -1.30 0.46
C HIS A 22 -29.88 -2.05 1.58
N VAL A 23 -29.71 -3.37 1.64
CA VAL A 23 -30.27 -4.18 2.74
C VAL A 23 -29.73 -3.72 4.08
N VAL A 24 -28.40 -3.60 4.21
CA VAL A 24 -27.75 -3.17 5.48
C VAL A 24 -28.14 -1.76 5.90
N ALA A 25 -28.29 -0.83 4.96
CA ALA A 25 -28.68 0.54 5.26
C ALA A 25 -30.08 0.67 5.91
N ARG A 26 -30.92 -0.36 5.79
CA ARG A 26 -32.27 -0.40 6.36
C ARG A 26 -32.36 -1.19 7.67
N GLN A 27 -31.27 -1.78 8.11
CA GLN A 27 -31.24 -2.62 9.32
C GLN A 27 -30.94 -1.78 10.58
N ASP A 28 -31.27 -2.36 11.70
CA ASP A 28 -30.98 -1.79 13.02
C ASP A 28 -29.47 -1.80 13.34
N PRO A 29 -29.05 -1.05 14.40
CA PRO A 29 -27.66 -0.98 14.80
C PRO A 29 -27.04 -2.35 15.17
N ALA A 30 -27.78 -3.27 15.75
CA ALA A 30 -27.26 -4.60 16.13
C ALA A 30 -26.90 -5.43 14.88
N PHE A 31 -27.72 -5.34 13.83
CA PHE A 31 -27.40 -5.98 12.55
C PHE A 31 -26.15 -5.33 11.91
N GLN A 32 -26.02 -4.02 12.02
CA GLN A 32 -24.84 -3.31 11.50
C GLN A 32 -23.56 -3.74 12.22
N GLU A 33 -23.61 -3.92 13.53
CA GLU A 33 -22.48 -4.46 14.32
C GLU A 33 -22.17 -5.92 13.93
N ALA A 34 -23.16 -6.74 13.72
CA ALA A 34 -22.99 -8.11 13.25
C ALA A 34 -22.31 -8.21 11.89
N ALA A 35 -22.58 -7.26 10.98
CA ALA A 35 -21.92 -7.20 9.67
C ALA A 35 -20.42 -6.91 9.79
N ILE A 36 -20.01 -6.04 10.71
CA ILE A 36 -18.60 -5.75 10.98
C ILE A 36 -17.92 -6.98 11.59
N THR A 37 -18.53 -7.62 12.57
CA THR A 37 -18.04 -8.84 13.21
C THR A 37 -17.89 -9.98 12.20
N ALA A 38 -18.80 -10.11 11.25
CA ALA A 38 -18.73 -11.11 10.19
C ALA A 38 -17.52 -10.88 9.27
N LEU A 39 -17.25 -9.61 8.92
CA LEU A 39 -16.05 -9.24 8.17
C LEU A 39 -14.77 -9.58 8.95
N GLU A 40 -14.68 -9.20 10.22
CA GLU A 40 -13.51 -9.47 11.08
C GLU A 40 -13.24 -10.98 11.16
N THR A 41 -14.28 -11.78 11.38
CA THR A 41 -14.17 -13.23 11.45
C THR A 41 -13.70 -13.82 10.11
N HIS A 42 -14.27 -13.35 9.00
CA HIS A 42 -13.90 -13.79 7.66
C HIS A 42 -12.41 -13.51 7.38
N VAL A 43 -11.96 -12.27 7.61
CA VAL A 43 -10.58 -11.87 7.34
C VAL A 43 -9.59 -12.61 8.23
N ALA A 44 -9.88 -12.75 9.53
CA ALA A 44 -9.06 -13.52 10.45
C ALA A 44 -8.87 -14.96 9.96
N THR A 45 -9.97 -15.60 9.52
CA THR A 45 -9.96 -16.96 8.99
C THR A 45 -9.13 -17.07 7.71
N VAL A 46 -9.37 -16.19 6.72
CA VAL A 46 -8.68 -16.24 5.42
C VAL A 46 -7.19 -15.99 5.56
N LEU A 47 -6.80 -15.02 6.40
CA LEU A 47 -5.39 -14.72 6.66
C LEU A 47 -4.74 -15.70 7.66
N GLY A 48 -5.51 -16.57 8.32
CA GLY A 48 -5.02 -17.50 9.34
C GLY A 48 -4.45 -16.77 10.56
N ARG A 49 -5.04 -15.63 10.93
CA ARG A 49 -4.78 -14.89 12.16
C ARG A 49 -5.87 -15.16 13.19
N ARG A 50 -5.58 -14.98 14.47
CA ARG A 50 -6.58 -15.14 15.55
C ARG A 50 -7.60 -14.01 15.58
N HIS A 51 -7.18 -12.80 15.27
CA HIS A 51 -7.99 -11.61 15.39
C HIS A 51 -7.84 -10.72 14.16
N ALA A 52 -8.95 -10.17 13.69
CA ALA A 52 -9.03 -9.02 12.81
C ALA A 52 -9.92 -7.96 13.48
N LEU A 53 -9.59 -6.70 13.29
CA LEU A 53 -10.30 -5.57 13.85
C LEU A 53 -10.51 -4.51 12.75
N ALA A 54 -11.74 -4.06 12.60
CA ALA A 54 -12.15 -3.13 11.56
C ALA A 54 -12.15 -1.69 12.07
N PHE A 55 -11.56 -0.79 11.28
CA PHE A 55 -11.43 0.64 11.56
C PHE A 55 -11.97 1.46 10.39
N ALA A 56 -12.37 2.70 10.66
CA ALA A 56 -12.79 3.63 9.62
C ALA A 56 -11.69 3.86 8.57
N HIS A 57 -10.41 3.86 8.99
CA HIS A 57 -9.21 3.99 8.17
C HIS A 57 -8.04 3.24 8.79
N ALA A 58 -7.08 2.82 7.98
CA ALA A 58 -5.87 2.16 8.50
C ALA A 58 -5.07 3.05 9.46
N ALA A 59 -5.08 4.37 9.26
CA ALA A 59 -4.43 5.32 10.16
C ALA A 59 -4.99 5.26 11.59
N CYS A 60 -6.30 5.05 11.76
CA CYS A 60 -6.91 4.85 13.09
C CYS A 60 -6.43 3.54 13.72
N GLY A 61 -6.31 2.49 12.91
CA GLY A 61 -5.76 1.20 13.34
C GLY A 61 -4.30 1.33 13.77
N LEU A 62 -3.48 2.05 12.99
CA LEU A 62 -2.08 2.31 13.32
C LEU A 62 -1.93 3.11 14.62
N GLU A 63 -2.71 4.18 14.77
CA GLU A 63 -2.73 4.97 16.01
C GLU A 63 -3.09 4.12 17.22
N GLY A 64 -4.13 3.28 17.09
CA GLY A 64 -4.53 2.33 18.13
C GLY A 64 -3.42 1.33 18.46
N LEU A 65 -2.75 0.75 17.45
CA LEU A 65 -1.62 -0.16 17.63
C LEU A 65 -0.48 0.48 18.41
N LEU A 66 -0.02 1.65 17.97
CA LEU A 66 1.09 2.34 18.61
C LEU A 66 0.79 2.65 20.06
N LYS A 67 -0.43 3.15 20.36
CA LYS A 67 -0.89 3.40 21.75
C LYS A 67 -0.95 2.11 22.58
N ALA A 68 -1.45 1.01 22.01
CA ALA A 68 -1.55 -0.26 22.71
C ALA A 68 -0.17 -0.86 23.04
N TYR A 69 0.84 -0.57 22.20
CA TYR A 69 2.23 -0.92 22.50
C TYR A 69 2.95 0.11 23.40
N GLY A 70 2.25 1.14 23.87
CA GLY A 70 2.83 2.19 24.73
C GLY A 70 3.78 3.13 23.98
N ILE A 71 3.69 3.19 22.65
CA ILE A 71 4.52 4.05 21.82
C ILE A 71 3.90 5.44 21.73
N GLY A 72 4.69 6.47 22.07
CA GLY A 72 4.21 7.85 22.14
C GLY A 72 5.32 8.89 22.14
N PRO A 73 5.13 10.03 22.85
CA PRO A 73 6.11 11.12 22.88
C PRO A 73 7.49 10.68 23.38
N GLY A 74 8.51 10.98 22.59
CA GLY A 74 9.90 10.60 22.88
C GLY A 74 10.33 9.28 22.28
N ASP A 75 9.39 8.48 21.75
CA ASP A 75 9.70 7.23 21.05
C ASP A 75 9.88 7.44 19.55
N GLU A 76 10.63 6.54 18.94
CA GLU A 76 10.89 6.52 17.51
C GLU A 76 10.34 5.25 16.85
N VAL A 77 9.79 5.40 15.64
CA VAL A 77 9.35 4.30 14.78
C VAL A 77 10.12 4.36 13.47
N ILE A 78 10.90 3.32 13.18
CA ILE A 78 11.59 3.19 11.91
C ILE A 78 10.59 2.81 10.83
N VAL A 79 10.61 3.55 9.71
CA VAL A 79 9.68 3.37 8.59
C VAL A 79 10.40 3.61 7.27
N SER A 80 9.94 2.93 6.20
CA SER A 80 10.40 3.24 4.84
C SER A 80 10.03 4.67 4.46
N ALA A 81 11.01 5.41 3.92
CA ALA A 81 10.75 6.72 3.34
C ALA A 81 9.90 6.63 2.05
N TYR A 82 9.85 5.46 1.41
CA TYR A 82 9.06 5.15 0.22
C TYR A 82 7.75 4.48 0.63
N SER A 83 6.86 5.26 1.20
CA SER A 83 5.58 4.80 1.76
C SER A 83 4.52 5.90 1.66
N TRP A 84 3.35 5.66 2.23
CA TRP A 84 2.22 6.57 2.20
C TRP A 84 2.27 7.56 3.37
N TYR A 85 1.83 8.79 3.10
CA TYR A 85 1.77 9.88 4.08
C TYR A 85 1.04 9.49 5.37
N GLU A 86 -0.01 8.70 5.27
CA GLU A 86 -0.83 8.26 6.40
C GLU A 86 -0.05 7.44 7.43
N ILE A 87 0.99 6.73 7.00
CA ILE A 87 1.88 5.99 7.90
C ILE A 87 2.67 6.97 8.77
N ALA A 88 3.33 7.95 8.17
CA ALA A 88 4.04 8.98 8.92
C ALA A 88 3.07 9.75 9.83
N ARG A 89 1.89 10.10 9.30
CA ARG A 89 0.83 10.78 10.06
C ARG A 89 0.41 9.98 11.29
N GLY A 90 0.13 8.69 11.16
CA GLY A 90 -0.26 7.84 12.29
C GLY A 90 0.80 7.79 13.39
N ILE A 91 2.10 7.78 13.01
CA ILE A 91 3.20 7.79 13.96
C ILE A 91 3.23 9.11 14.75
N TRP A 92 3.21 10.25 14.08
CA TRP A 92 3.29 11.52 14.81
C TRP A 92 2.00 11.89 15.55
N GLN A 93 0.83 11.37 15.17
CA GLN A 93 -0.42 11.61 15.89
C GLN A 93 -0.39 11.06 17.32
N VAL A 94 0.35 9.99 17.56
CA VAL A 94 0.60 9.49 18.92
C VAL A 94 1.75 10.23 19.63
N GLY A 95 2.38 11.20 18.97
CA GLY A 95 3.52 11.95 19.51
C GLY A 95 4.88 11.29 19.27
N ALA A 96 4.94 10.14 18.61
CA ALA A 96 6.18 9.47 18.24
C ALA A 96 6.83 10.11 17.02
N THR A 97 8.11 9.85 16.81
CA THR A 97 8.89 10.38 15.69
C THR A 97 9.11 9.31 14.63
N PRO A 98 8.69 9.52 13.36
CA PRO A 98 9.06 8.63 12.27
C PRO A 98 10.55 8.82 11.92
N VAL A 99 11.30 7.72 11.92
CA VAL A 99 12.72 7.68 11.51
C VAL A 99 12.79 6.99 10.16
N PHE A 100 13.16 7.74 9.12
CA PHE A 100 13.20 7.20 7.78
C PHE A 100 14.45 6.37 7.52
N ALA A 101 14.27 5.17 7.00
CA ALA A 101 15.32 4.31 6.49
C ALA A 101 15.14 4.05 5.00
N ASP A 102 16.28 3.79 4.32
CA ASP A 102 16.32 3.60 2.87
C ASP A 102 15.78 2.20 2.49
N ILE A 103 15.48 2.05 1.23
CA ILE A 103 14.86 0.87 0.65
C ILE A 103 15.87 -0.01 -0.09
N ASP A 104 15.47 -1.22 -0.40
CA ASP A 104 16.11 -2.03 -1.41
C ASP A 104 15.78 -1.50 -2.81
N TYR A 105 16.78 -1.49 -3.69
CA TYR A 105 16.65 -0.89 -5.02
C TYR A 105 15.67 -1.65 -5.92
N TRP A 106 15.59 -2.97 -5.79
CA TRP A 106 14.84 -3.80 -6.71
C TRP A 106 13.39 -4.01 -6.27
N SER A 107 13.19 -4.24 -4.97
CA SER A 107 11.87 -4.48 -4.40
C SER A 107 11.14 -3.21 -4.00
N GLY A 108 11.84 -2.11 -3.77
CA GLY A 108 11.28 -0.88 -3.20
C GLY A 108 10.86 -1.02 -1.74
N THR A 109 11.10 -2.16 -1.09
CA THR A 109 10.73 -2.40 0.30
C THR A 109 11.82 -1.91 1.27
N LEU A 110 11.48 -1.75 2.54
CA LEU A 110 12.43 -1.34 3.58
C LEU A 110 13.64 -2.29 3.62
N ASN A 111 14.84 -1.74 3.47
CA ASN A 111 16.07 -2.52 3.55
C ASN A 111 16.40 -2.83 5.01
N PRO A 112 16.56 -4.13 5.42
CA PRO A 112 16.78 -4.51 6.81
C PRO A 112 18.07 -3.96 7.42
N GLU A 113 19.16 -3.88 6.64
CA GLU A 113 20.45 -3.33 7.10
C GLU A 113 20.34 -1.82 7.32
N LYS A 114 19.62 -1.11 6.43
CA LYS A 114 19.38 0.32 6.57
C LYS A 114 18.45 0.62 7.74
N ALA A 115 17.46 -0.24 7.99
CA ALA A 115 16.62 -0.16 9.19
C ALA A 115 17.46 -0.38 10.45
N ALA A 116 18.28 -1.41 10.51
CA ALA A 116 19.18 -1.70 11.64
C ALA A 116 20.12 -0.52 11.95
N ALA A 117 20.66 0.14 10.92
CA ALA A 117 21.54 1.29 11.08
C ALA A 117 20.84 2.55 11.65
N ARG A 118 19.51 2.56 11.73
CA ARG A 118 18.71 3.65 12.30
C ARG A 118 18.27 3.39 13.74
N ILE A 119 18.53 2.20 14.29
CA ILE A 119 18.11 1.85 15.64
C ILE A 119 18.89 2.66 16.66
N GLY A 120 18.17 3.37 17.52
CA GLY A 120 18.69 4.14 18.64
C GLY A 120 17.99 3.80 19.96
N PRO A 121 18.39 4.44 21.07
CA PRO A 121 17.79 4.18 22.39
C PRO A 121 16.29 4.49 22.48
N ALA A 122 15.80 5.41 21.65
CA ALA A 122 14.38 5.80 21.59
C ALA A 122 13.55 4.91 20.64
N THR A 123 14.19 4.06 19.84
CA THR A 123 13.48 3.21 18.87
C THR A 123 12.65 2.16 19.60
N ARG A 124 11.36 2.04 19.22
CA ARG A 124 10.40 1.09 19.79
C ARG A 124 9.81 0.13 18.77
N ALA A 125 9.72 0.54 17.50
CA ALA A 125 9.11 -0.27 16.47
C ALA A 125 9.79 -0.10 15.12
N ILE A 126 9.64 -1.12 14.28
CA ILE A 126 9.86 -1.07 12.84
C ILE A 126 8.51 -1.27 12.15
N LEU A 127 8.11 -0.34 11.29
CA LEU A 127 6.94 -0.46 10.43
C LEU A 127 7.43 -0.65 9.00
N ALA A 128 7.27 -1.86 8.47
CA ALA A 128 7.71 -2.21 7.13
C ALA A 128 6.51 -2.44 6.20
N ALA A 129 6.55 -1.83 5.02
CA ALA A 129 5.53 -2.00 4.00
C ALA A 129 5.93 -3.06 2.97
N ASN A 130 4.93 -3.81 2.51
CA ASN A 130 4.98 -4.60 1.30
C ASN A 130 4.67 -3.67 0.12
N THR A 131 5.67 -3.31 -0.65
CA THR A 131 5.58 -2.23 -1.64
C THR A 131 5.16 -2.75 -3.00
N ASN A 132 4.11 -2.17 -3.58
CA ASN A 132 3.60 -2.51 -4.92
C ASN A 132 3.43 -4.02 -5.18
N GLY A 133 2.92 -4.75 -4.21
CA GLY A 133 2.73 -6.20 -4.32
C GLY A 133 3.97 -7.03 -4.00
N HIS A 134 5.12 -6.40 -3.74
CA HIS A 134 6.35 -7.11 -3.38
C HIS A 134 6.46 -7.19 -1.85
N PRO A 135 6.42 -8.39 -1.25
CA PRO A 135 6.67 -8.57 0.17
C PRO A 135 8.08 -8.10 0.57
N ALA A 136 8.20 -7.48 1.74
CA ALA A 136 9.49 -7.13 2.32
C ALA A 136 10.29 -8.40 2.71
N ASP A 137 11.58 -8.23 3.00
CA ASP A 137 12.40 -9.33 3.54
C ASP A 137 12.06 -9.57 5.03
N TRP A 138 10.98 -10.30 5.23
CA TRP A 138 10.39 -10.52 6.56
C TRP A 138 11.28 -11.33 7.48
N GLU A 139 12.08 -12.25 6.96
CA GLU A 139 13.03 -13.01 7.78
C GLU A 139 14.10 -12.10 8.36
N ALA A 140 14.74 -11.28 7.52
CA ALA A 140 15.75 -10.35 7.94
C ALA A 140 15.20 -9.26 8.87
N LEU A 141 14.03 -8.69 8.56
CA LEU A 141 13.37 -7.68 9.41
C LEU A 141 13.00 -8.24 10.78
N ARG A 142 12.47 -9.47 10.85
CA ARG A 142 12.17 -10.16 12.11
C ARG A 142 13.42 -10.42 12.92
N ALA A 143 14.51 -10.81 12.28
CA ALA A 143 15.79 -10.99 12.95
C ALA A 143 16.33 -9.66 13.51
N VAL A 144 16.18 -8.56 12.79
CA VAL A 144 16.54 -7.21 13.29
C VAL A 144 15.67 -6.83 14.47
N ALA A 145 14.35 -6.89 14.33
CA ALA A 145 13.42 -6.52 15.40
C ALA A 145 13.65 -7.36 16.67
N GLY A 146 13.79 -8.68 16.54
CA GLY A 146 14.01 -9.60 17.66
C GLY A 146 15.31 -9.35 18.41
N ARG A 147 16.42 -9.03 17.72
CA ARG A 147 17.70 -8.71 18.38
C ARG A 147 17.65 -7.45 19.24
N HIS A 148 16.76 -6.52 18.90
CA HIS A 148 16.64 -5.22 19.57
C HIS A 148 15.39 -5.09 20.43
N GLY A 149 14.55 -6.14 20.53
CA GLY A 149 13.30 -6.13 21.29
C GLY A 149 12.29 -5.12 20.77
N LEU A 150 12.26 -4.88 19.44
CA LEU A 150 11.38 -3.94 18.79
C LEU A 150 10.09 -4.60 18.33
N VAL A 151 8.99 -3.86 18.39
CA VAL A 151 7.73 -4.25 17.75
C VAL A 151 7.90 -4.21 16.24
N LEU A 152 7.45 -5.26 15.53
CA LEU A 152 7.44 -5.32 14.09
C LEU A 152 6.01 -5.20 13.55
N ILE A 153 5.72 -4.10 12.86
CA ILE A 153 4.42 -3.84 12.25
C ILE A 153 4.53 -4.02 10.74
N GLU A 154 3.61 -4.79 10.16
CA GLU A 154 3.51 -5.02 8.73
C GLU A 154 2.44 -4.11 8.11
N ASP A 155 2.78 -3.32 7.08
CA ASP A 155 1.80 -2.67 6.22
C ASP A 155 1.64 -3.49 4.94
N SER A 156 0.49 -4.15 4.81
CA SER A 156 0.14 -5.01 3.66
C SER A 156 -0.86 -4.37 2.71
N THR A 157 -1.04 -3.06 2.80
CA THR A 157 -2.01 -2.29 1.99
C THR A 157 -1.84 -2.53 0.50
N GLU A 158 -0.60 -2.57 0.01
CA GLU A 158 -0.32 -2.72 -1.42
C GLU A 158 -0.07 -4.17 -1.87
N ALA A 159 -0.24 -5.15 -1.00
CA ALA A 159 0.18 -6.52 -1.30
C ALA A 159 -0.90 -7.57 -1.00
N LEU A 160 -2.18 -7.17 -0.95
CA LEU A 160 -3.27 -8.12 -0.71
C LEU A 160 -3.26 -9.24 -1.77
N GLY A 161 -3.23 -10.50 -1.31
CA GLY A 161 -3.10 -11.69 -2.14
C GLY A 161 -1.67 -12.13 -2.44
N CYS A 162 -0.66 -11.33 -2.06
CA CYS A 162 0.75 -11.71 -2.21
C CYS A 162 1.23 -12.66 -1.12
N ALA A 163 2.35 -13.35 -1.40
CA ALA A 163 2.93 -14.31 -0.46
C ALA A 163 4.46 -14.30 -0.49
N TYR A 164 5.06 -14.52 0.66
CA TYR A 164 6.50 -14.70 0.88
C TYR A 164 6.72 -16.10 1.49
N ASP A 165 7.53 -16.94 0.86
CA ASP A 165 7.72 -18.34 1.21
C ASP A 165 6.39 -19.08 1.46
N HIS A 166 5.45 -18.95 0.52
CA HIS A 166 4.11 -19.54 0.59
C HIS A 166 3.23 -19.06 1.76
N THR A 167 3.71 -18.09 2.56
CA THR A 167 2.95 -17.47 3.63
C THR A 167 2.31 -16.19 3.11
N PRO A 168 0.97 -16.04 3.18
CA PRO A 168 0.29 -14.83 2.77
C PRO A 168 0.77 -13.62 3.56
N VAL A 169 0.83 -12.45 2.90
CA VAL A 169 1.03 -11.16 3.60
C VAL A 169 -0.08 -10.93 4.62
N GLY A 170 0.21 -10.14 5.65
CA GLY A 170 -0.65 -9.98 6.82
C GLY A 170 -0.30 -10.94 7.97
N ARG A 171 0.77 -11.74 7.83
CA ARG A 171 1.19 -12.74 8.83
C ARG A 171 2.59 -12.55 9.38
N PHE A 172 3.33 -11.53 8.94
CA PHE A 172 4.75 -11.41 9.27
C PHE A 172 5.06 -10.52 10.47
N GLY A 173 4.30 -9.43 10.67
CA GLY A 173 4.45 -8.58 11.84
C GLY A 173 3.78 -9.14 13.10
N ASP A 174 4.06 -8.55 14.27
CA ASP A 174 3.30 -8.74 15.50
C ASP A 174 1.83 -8.32 15.29
N ALA A 175 1.65 -7.29 14.47
CA ALA A 175 0.37 -6.91 13.87
C ALA A 175 0.57 -6.47 12.42
N SER A 176 -0.49 -6.59 11.61
CA SER A 176 -0.46 -6.17 10.21
C SER A 176 -1.64 -5.25 9.90
N LEU A 177 -1.40 -4.29 9.00
CA LEU A 177 -2.35 -3.27 8.57
C LEU A 177 -2.76 -3.47 7.12
N PHE A 178 -4.03 -3.12 6.81
CA PHE A 178 -4.57 -3.00 5.46
C PHE A 178 -5.42 -1.74 5.36
N ASP A 179 -5.30 -1.01 4.24
CA ASP A 179 -6.14 0.15 3.91
C ASP A 179 -6.91 -0.10 2.61
N PHE A 180 -8.21 0.19 2.61
CA PHE A 180 -9.12 -0.09 1.48
C PHE A 180 -9.73 1.19 0.89
N ARG A 181 -9.07 2.35 1.06
CA ARG A 181 -9.60 3.63 0.57
C ARG A 181 -9.75 3.68 -0.94
N ALA A 182 -8.75 3.33 -1.67
CA ALA A 182 -8.79 3.19 -3.12
C ALA A 182 -7.51 2.51 -3.62
N ARG A 183 -7.51 2.09 -4.89
CA ARG A 183 -6.33 1.70 -5.66
C ARG A 183 -5.88 0.25 -5.57
N GLY A 184 -6.56 -0.62 -4.86
CA GLY A 184 -6.19 -2.02 -4.76
C GLY A 184 -7.09 -2.96 -5.56
N PRO A 185 -6.86 -4.26 -5.45
CA PRO A 185 -7.79 -5.29 -5.94
C PRO A 185 -9.09 -5.29 -5.16
N VAL A 186 -9.10 -4.70 -3.96
CA VAL A 186 -10.26 -4.41 -3.11
C VAL A 186 -10.23 -2.94 -2.75
N ALA A 187 -11.31 -2.20 -3.03
CA ALA A 187 -11.40 -0.76 -2.80
C ALA A 187 -12.81 -0.36 -2.37
N CYS A 188 -12.94 0.20 -1.18
CA CYS A 188 -14.24 0.56 -0.58
C CYS A 188 -14.40 2.06 -0.30
N GLY A 189 -13.44 2.90 -0.73
CA GLY A 189 -13.42 4.35 -0.48
C GLY A 189 -13.09 4.74 0.96
N ALA A 190 -13.21 3.81 1.89
CA ALA A 190 -12.84 3.93 3.30
C ALA A 190 -12.56 2.52 3.85
N GLY A 191 -12.10 2.46 5.09
CA GLY A 191 -11.89 1.20 5.79
C GLY A 191 -10.43 0.84 5.96
N GLY A 192 -10.12 0.32 7.13
CA GLY A 192 -8.85 -0.27 7.48
C GLY A 192 -9.04 -1.53 8.31
N LEU A 193 -8.10 -2.44 8.25
CA LEU A 193 -8.06 -3.63 9.10
C LEU A 193 -6.73 -3.71 9.81
N VAL A 194 -6.77 -4.15 11.07
CA VAL A 194 -5.63 -4.63 11.83
C VAL A 194 -5.81 -6.11 12.09
N VAL A 195 -4.78 -6.90 11.82
CA VAL A 195 -4.81 -8.33 12.13
C VAL A 195 -3.65 -8.70 13.05
N THR A 196 -3.90 -9.59 14.03
CA THR A 196 -2.89 -10.01 15.00
C THR A 196 -3.23 -11.37 15.60
N ASP A 197 -2.23 -12.04 16.16
CA ASP A 197 -2.41 -13.25 16.99
C ASP A 197 -2.39 -12.95 18.49
N ASP A 198 -2.05 -11.72 18.89
CA ASP A 198 -2.02 -11.29 20.28
C ASP A 198 -3.43 -10.90 20.76
N THR A 199 -4.01 -11.76 21.62
CA THR A 199 -5.35 -11.55 22.17
C THR A 199 -5.39 -10.30 23.06
N ARG A 200 -4.33 -10.00 23.84
CA ARG A 200 -4.30 -8.82 24.71
C ARG A 200 -4.28 -7.54 23.87
N LEU A 201 -3.50 -7.54 22.79
CA LEU A 201 -3.50 -6.43 21.84
C LEU A 201 -4.87 -6.23 21.21
N ALA A 202 -5.52 -7.32 20.75
CA ALA A 202 -6.85 -7.25 20.15
C ALA A 202 -7.90 -6.73 21.12
N GLU A 203 -7.86 -7.17 22.40
CA GLU A 203 -8.74 -6.65 23.47
C GLU A 203 -8.49 -5.17 23.74
N SER A 204 -7.23 -4.73 23.82
CA SER A 204 -6.88 -3.31 23.99
C SER A 204 -7.41 -2.45 22.83
N LEU A 205 -7.30 -2.93 21.60
CA LEU A 205 -7.82 -2.24 20.43
C LEU A 205 -9.36 -2.17 20.38
N ARG A 206 -10.06 -3.14 21.00
CA ARG A 206 -11.52 -3.11 21.13
C ARG A 206 -12.00 -2.18 22.25
N GLN A 207 -11.19 -1.97 23.29
CA GLN A 207 -11.48 -1.05 24.39
C GLN A 207 -11.35 0.40 23.96
N ARG A 208 -12.33 0.88 23.18
CA ARG A 208 -12.40 2.31 22.79
C ARG A 208 -12.96 3.10 23.95
N PRO A 209 -12.53 4.36 24.19
CA PRO A 209 -13.08 5.18 25.26
C PRO A 209 -14.60 5.28 25.12
N ALA A 210 -15.32 4.90 26.19
CA ALA A 210 -16.77 5.07 26.24
C ALA A 210 -17.11 6.57 26.09
N GLY A 211 -17.90 6.92 25.07
CA GLY A 211 -18.34 8.31 24.84
C GLY A 211 -17.51 9.11 23.83
N GLY A 212 -16.44 8.53 23.27
CA GLY A 212 -15.83 9.10 22.07
C GLY A 212 -16.72 8.89 20.84
N PRO A 213 -16.68 9.78 19.83
CA PRO A 213 -17.43 9.53 18.59
C PRO A 213 -16.96 8.20 18.00
N HIS A 214 -17.90 7.44 17.42
CA HIS A 214 -17.61 6.20 16.67
C HIS A 214 -16.77 6.46 15.40
N ALA A 215 -16.06 7.58 15.36
CA ALA A 215 -15.29 8.06 14.21
C ALA A 215 -14.23 7.07 13.73
N ASP A 216 -13.72 6.23 14.65
CA ASP A 216 -12.69 5.24 14.33
C ASP A 216 -13.25 3.87 13.94
N SER A 217 -14.58 3.69 14.01
CA SER A 217 -15.23 2.43 13.65
C SER A 217 -15.55 2.38 12.16
N MET A 218 -15.32 1.22 11.54
CA MET A 218 -15.78 0.98 10.18
C MET A 218 -17.31 1.02 10.12
N SER A 219 -17.87 1.60 9.05
CA SER A 219 -19.31 1.53 8.82
C SER A 219 -19.73 0.14 8.35
N ALA A 220 -20.94 -0.30 8.69
CA ALA A 220 -21.49 -1.55 8.20
C ALA A 220 -21.56 -1.61 6.66
N LEU A 221 -21.83 -0.48 6.01
CA LEU A 221 -21.83 -0.39 4.55
C LEU A 221 -20.46 -0.69 3.95
N THR A 222 -19.40 -0.14 4.54
CA THR A 222 -18.01 -0.44 4.16
C THR A 222 -17.67 -1.90 4.42
N ALA A 223 -18.07 -2.44 5.58
CA ALA A 223 -17.79 -3.83 5.95
C ALA A 223 -18.42 -4.82 4.96
N VAL A 224 -19.69 -4.61 4.59
CA VAL A 224 -20.40 -5.48 3.64
C VAL A 224 -19.81 -5.40 2.24
N LEU A 225 -19.45 -4.20 1.78
CA LEU A 225 -18.81 -4.01 0.49
C LEU A 225 -17.43 -4.68 0.46
N LEU A 226 -16.62 -4.47 1.50
CA LEU A 226 -15.30 -5.07 1.65
C LEU A 226 -15.39 -6.61 1.65
N GLN A 227 -16.31 -7.18 2.41
CA GLN A 227 -16.50 -8.63 2.45
C GLN A 227 -16.92 -9.19 1.08
N ALA A 228 -17.80 -8.49 0.36
CA ALA A 228 -18.22 -8.90 -0.97
C ALA A 228 -17.07 -8.87 -2.00
N GLN A 229 -16.25 -7.82 -1.98
CA GLN A 229 -15.07 -7.70 -2.85
C GLN A 229 -13.99 -8.72 -2.48
N TRP A 230 -13.76 -8.95 -1.18
CA TRP A 230 -12.81 -9.97 -0.73
C TRP A 230 -13.22 -11.38 -1.17
N GLY A 231 -14.52 -11.69 -1.12
CA GLY A 231 -15.05 -12.97 -1.59
C GLY A 231 -14.83 -13.27 -3.08
N ARG A 232 -14.49 -12.24 -3.89
CA ARG A 232 -14.12 -12.40 -5.31
C ARG A 232 -12.68 -11.98 -5.60
N LEU A 233 -11.83 -11.86 -4.58
CA LEU A 233 -10.44 -11.40 -4.70
C LEU A 233 -9.66 -12.20 -5.74
N ASP A 234 -9.74 -13.54 -5.72
CA ASP A 234 -9.01 -14.39 -6.67
C ASP A 234 -9.37 -14.10 -8.12
N ALA A 235 -10.65 -13.89 -8.42
CA ALA A 235 -11.10 -13.53 -9.76
C ALA A 235 -10.58 -12.15 -10.18
N THR A 236 -10.56 -11.18 -9.24
CA THR A 236 -10.00 -9.84 -9.46
C THR A 236 -8.51 -9.90 -9.69
N LEU A 237 -7.75 -10.66 -8.90
CA LEU A 237 -6.31 -10.85 -9.06
C LEU A 237 -5.98 -11.53 -10.39
N ALA A 238 -6.73 -12.55 -10.79
CA ALA A 238 -6.56 -13.20 -12.09
C ALA A 238 -6.83 -12.23 -13.26
N ALA A 239 -7.85 -11.38 -13.16
CA ALA A 239 -8.12 -10.36 -14.17
C ALA A 239 -6.99 -9.30 -14.23
N ARG A 240 -6.48 -8.86 -13.09
CA ARG A 240 -5.33 -7.93 -13.02
C ARG A 240 -4.05 -8.57 -13.58
N ALA A 241 -3.83 -9.86 -13.35
CA ALA A 241 -2.69 -10.59 -13.94
C ALA A 241 -2.75 -10.61 -15.49
N ARG A 242 -3.95 -10.73 -16.07
CA ARG A 242 -4.11 -10.59 -17.53
C ARG A 242 -3.71 -9.20 -18.02
N VAL A 243 -4.10 -8.14 -17.30
CA VAL A 243 -3.71 -6.76 -17.62
C VAL A 243 -2.20 -6.57 -17.52
N SER A 244 -1.55 -7.12 -16.47
CA SER A 244 -0.09 -7.11 -16.35
C SER A 244 0.59 -7.79 -17.54
N ALA A 245 0.07 -8.93 -18.00
CA ALA A 245 0.60 -9.64 -19.16
C ALA A 245 0.45 -8.83 -20.47
N LEU A 246 -0.67 -8.11 -20.64
CA LEU A 246 -0.85 -7.19 -21.77
C LEU A 246 0.19 -6.07 -21.72
N TYR A 247 0.36 -5.40 -20.61
CA TYR A 247 1.40 -4.39 -20.45
C TYR A 247 2.79 -4.93 -20.79
N ALA A 248 3.18 -6.07 -20.22
CA ALA A 248 4.47 -6.70 -20.49
C ALA A 248 4.66 -7.00 -21.99
N ARG A 249 3.60 -7.42 -22.70
CA ARG A 249 3.64 -7.65 -24.16
C ARG A 249 3.90 -6.36 -24.94
N PHE A 250 3.18 -5.28 -24.66
CA PHE A 250 3.31 -4.01 -25.38
C PHE A 250 4.59 -3.26 -25.06
N ILE A 251 5.01 -3.26 -23.80
CA ILE A 251 6.22 -2.57 -23.34
C ILE A 251 7.50 -3.22 -23.91
N ARG A 252 7.50 -4.51 -24.26
CA ARG A 252 8.65 -5.17 -24.93
C ARG A 252 9.10 -4.51 -26.23
N SER A 253 8.30 -3.62 -26.81
CA SER A 253 8.71 -2.79 -27.95
C SER A 253 9.73 -1.70 -27.62
N PHE A 254 10.00 -1.43 -26.34
CA PHE A 254 11.03 -0.49 -25.91
C PHE A 254 12.40 -1.19 -25.79
N GLU A 255 13.46 -0.51 -26.20
CA GLU A 255 14.82 -1.02 -26.01
C GLU A 255 15.23 -0.98 -24.54
N GLY A 256 15.83 -2.06 -24.06
CA GLY A 256 16.42 -2.13 -22.72
C GLY A 256 15.45 -2.38 -21.56
N ILE A 257 14.22 -2.80 -21.84
CA ILE A 257 13.26 -3.18 -20.80
C ILE A 257 13.70 -4.48 -20.11
N LYS A 258 13.64 -4.46 -18.80
CA LYS A 258 13.78 -5.64 -17.95
C LYS A 258 12.41 -6.03 -17.43
N ASP A 259 12.21 -7.32 -17.24
CA ASP A 259 11.03 -7.85 -16.57
C ASP A 259 10.97 -7.29 -15.12
N PRO A 260 9.76 -7.18 -14.55
CA PRO A 260 9.60 -6.77 -13.15
C PRO A 260 10.41 -7.67 -12.23
N TYR A 261 11.14 -7.07 -11.30
CA TYR A 261 11.87 -7.84 -10.31
C TYR A 261 10.89 -8.56 -9.38
N THR A 262 11.12 -9.85 -9.22
CA THR A 262 10.47 -10.65 -8.19
C THR A 262 11.54 -11.32 -7.36
N GLY A 263 11.57 -11.03 -6.07
CA GLY A 263 12.54 -11.61 -5.15
C GLY A 263 12.43 -13.14 -5.07
N PRO A 264 13.50 -13.86 -4.81
CA PRO A 264 13.54 -15.33 -4.85
C PRO A 264 12.58 -16.01 -3.86
N ARG A 265 12.18 -15.31 -2.82
CA ARG A 265 11.25 -15.79 -1.78
C ARG A 265 9.81 -15.31 -1.97
N VAL A 266 9.55 -14.50 -2.99
CA VAL A 266 8.20 -14.04 -3.33
C VAL A 266 7.51 -15.14 -4.15
N THR A 267 6.55 -15.82 -3.54
CA THR A 267 5.86 -16.97 -4.15
C THR A 267 4.51 -16.62 -4.76
N ALA A 268 3.94 -15.46 -4.43
CA ALA A 268 2.83 -14.83 -5.12
C ALA A 268 3.05 -13.32 -5.18
N HIS A 269 3.03 -12.76 -6.40
CA HIS A 269 3.22 -11.34 -6.66
C HIS A 269 2.05 -10.78 -7.47
N HIS A 270 1.32 -9.85 -6.88
CA HIS A 270 0.20 -9.15 -7.48
C HIS A 270 0.45 -7.65 -7.39
N PRO A 271 0.91 -6.98 -8.47
CA PRO A 271 1.20 -5.56 -8.44
C PRO A 271 -0.02 -4.74 -8.01
N PHE A 272 0.22 -3.78 -7.11
CA PHE A 272 -0.82 -2.84 -6.68
C PHE A 272 -1.15 -1.83 -7.77
N THR A 273 -0.14 -1.36 -8.48
CA THR A 273 -0.26 -0.55 -9.70
C THR A 273 0.72 -1.06 -10.75
N PHE A 274 0.50 -0.72 -12.02
CA PHE A 274 1.50 -1.02 -13.03
C PHE A 274 2.57 0.07 -12.98
N LEU A 275 3.72 -0.28 -12.38
CA LEU A 275 4.81 0.64 -12.12
C LEU A 275 5.90 0.48 -13.17
N VAL A 276 6.24 1.56 -13.84
CA VAL A 276 7.40 1.63 -14.74
C VAL A 276 8.46 2.57 -14.16
N HIS A 277 9.71 2.20 -14.31
CA HIS A 277 10.85 3.02 -13.92
C HIS A 277 11.60 3.53 -15.13
N LEU A 278 11.77 4.84 -15.21
CA LEU A 278 12.58 5.48 -16.22
C LEU A 278 14.06 5.18 -15.98
N GLY A 279 14.83 5.05 -17.05
CA GLY A 279 16.27 4.81 -17.00
C GLY A 279 17.06 5.91 -16.29
N ALA A 280 18.32 5.63 -15.99
CA ALA A 280 19.19 6.51 -15.20
C ALA A 280 19.42 7.92 -15.83
N ARG A 281 19.12 8.09 -17.10
CA ARG A 281 19.24 9.36 -17.83
C ARG A 281 18.11 10.34 -17.51
N PHE A 282 16.96 9.84 -17.02
CA PHE A 282 15.81 10.66 -16.73
C PHE A 282 15.93 11.33 -15.37
N SER A 283 15.66 12.61 -15.33
CA SER A 283 15.50 13.38 -14.10
C SER A 283 14.06 13.32 -13.60
N ARG A 284 13.84 13.79 -12.37
CA ARG A 284 12.50 14.00 -11.84
C ARG A 284 11.66 14.92 -12.73
N GLN A 285 12.26 15.99 -13.24
CA GLN A 285 11.56 16.94 -14.12
C GLN A 285 11.12 16.26 -15.43
N ALA A 286 11.98 15.42 -16.02
CA ALA A 286 11.62 14.63 -17.20
C ALA A 286 10.47 13.65 -16.92
N ARG A 287 10.50 12.98 -15.75
CA ARG A 287 9.41 12.11 -15.32
C ARG A 287 8.09 12.88 -15.16
N ASP A 288 8.13 14.06 -14.52
CA ASP A 288 6.95 14.89 -14.32
C ASP A 288 6.38 15.37 -15.67
N ALA A 289 7.22 15.75 -16.64
CA ALA A 289 6.79 16.10 -17.98
C ALA A 289 6.11 14.93 -18.72
N ILE A 290 6.67 13.71 -18.64
CA ILE A 290 6.04 12.52 -19.20
C ILE A 290 4.65 12.26 -18.57
N VAL A 291 4.52 12.41 -17.27
CA VAL A 291 3.23 12.27 -16.58
C VAL A 291 2.23 13.32 -17.05
N ASP A 292 2.68 14.56 -17.28
CA ASP A 292 1.82 15.64 -17.74
C ASP A 292 1.38 15.41 -19.20
N ASP A 293 2.25 14.89 -20.09
CA ASP A 293 1.91 14.48 -21.46
C ASP A 293 0.85 13.37 -21.45
N LEU A 294 1.06 12.30 -20.67
CA LEU A 294 0.06 11.23 -20.51
C LEU A 294 -1.31 11.78 -20.08
N ARG A 295 -1.32 12.70 -19.13
CA ARG A 295 -2.56 13.33 -18.64
C ARG A 295 -3.21 14.22 -19.69
N ALA A 296 -2.43 14.94 -20.48
CA ALA A 296 -2.94 15.76 -21.59
C ALA A 296 -3.68 14.91 -22.63
N ASP A 297 -3.22 13.68 -22.86
CA ASP A 297 -3.87 12.71 -23.74
C ASP A 297 -5.05 11.96 -23.09
N GLY A 298 -5.38 12.31 -21.84
CA GLY A 298 -6.51 11.74 -21.10
C GLY A 298 -6.21 10.43 -20.39
N ILE A 299 -4.93 10.12 -20.14
CA ILE A 299 -4.46 8.94 -19.40
C ILE A 299 -4.12 9.36 -17.97
N GLU A 300 -4.78 8.79 -16.96
CA GLU A 300 -4.57 9.13 -15.55
C GLU A 300 -3.31 8.47 -14.99
N ALA A 301 -2.13 8.91 -15.43
CA ALA A 301 -0.85 8.51 -14.88
C ALA A 301 -0.40 9.44 -13.74
N ARG A 302 0.52 8.96 -12.91
CA ARG A 302 1.05 9.75 -11.78
C ARG A 302 2.46 9.28 -11.38
N PRO A 303 3.23 10.14 -10.67
CA PRO A 303 4.36 9.65 -9.89
C PRO A 303 3.90 8.54 -8.94
N TYR A 304 4.68 7.45 -8.81
CA TYR A 304 4.22 6.35 -7.97
C TYR A 304 4.19 6.74 -6.50
N ALA A 305 5.33 7.14 -5.92
CA ALA A 305 5.38 7.57 -4.54
C ALA A 305 6.25 8.83 -4.41
N THR A 306 5.86 9.70 -3.48
CA THR A 306 6.69 10.82 -3.05
C THR A 306 7.38 10.42 -1.76
N PRO A 307 8.72 10.50 -1.66
CA PRO A 307 9.40 10.21 -0.41
C PRO A 307 8.82 11.03 0.74
N LEU A 308 8.51 10.38 1.85
CA LEU A 308 7.77 10.99 2.97
C LEU A 308 8.45 12.27 3.49
N TYR A 309 9.77 12.33 3.54
CA TYR A 309 10.52 13.53 3.96
C TYR A 309 10.42 14.70 2.96
N ARG A 310 9.92 14.47 1.73
CA ARG A 310 9.62 15.55 0.76
C ARG A 310 8.21 16.09 0.92
N ASP A 311 7.35 15.41 1.66
CA ASP A 311 6.02 15.88 1.99
C ASP A 311 6.08 17.15 2.84
N MET A 312 5.17 18.08 2.59
CA MET A 312 5.16 19.39 3.25
C MET A 312 5.08 19.27 4.77
N TYR A 313 4.25 18.36 5.29
CA TYR A 313 4.08 18.18 6.74
C TYR A 313 5.30 17.57 7.40
N CYS A 314 5.95 16.61 6.75
CA CYS A 314 7.19 16.02 7.25
C CYS A 314 8.31 17.08 7.27
N ARG A 315 8.40 17.88 6.21
CA ARG A 315 9.38 18.99 6.13
C ARG A 315 9.17 20.05 7.20
N GLN A 316 7.93 20.47 7.44
CA GLN A 316 7.59 21.46 8.47
C GLN A 316 7.95 20.98 9.89
N ARG A 317 8.00 19.66 10.11
CA ARG A 317 8.39 19.04 11.39
C ARG A 317 9.88 18.71 11.47
N GLY A 318 10.65 19.03 10.43
CA GLY A 318 12.09 18.78 10.41
C GLY A 318 12.48 17.30 10.24
N PHE A 319 11.55 16.43 9.82
CA PHE A 319 11.88 15.04 9.56
C PHE A 319 12.80 14.92 8.35
N SER A 320 13.93 14.24 8.54
CA SER A 320 15.02 14.20 7.59
C SER A 320 15.06 12.90 6.78
N GLY A 321 15.27 13.02 5.47
CA GLY A 321 15.57 11.92 4.56
C GLY A 321 17.06 11.63 4.40
N ALA A 322 17.91 12.11 5.31
CA ALA A 322 19.35 11.88 5.21
C ALA A 322 19.67 10.38 5.14
N GLY A 323 20.42 9.98 4.13
CA GLY A 323 20.79 8.57 3.88
C GLY A 323 19.75 7.74 3.13
N CYS A 324 18.69 8.36 2.55
CA CYS A 324 17.68 7.67 1.72
C CYS A 324 17.91 7.90 0.22
N GLY A 325 19.14 7.74 -0.24
CA GLY A 325 19.53 8.03 -1.63
C GLY A 325 18.97 7.04 -2.66
N ILE A 326 18.66 5.81 -2.28
CA ILE A 326 17.99 4.84 -3.16
C ILE A 326 16.53 5.24 -3.32
N THR A 327 15.87 5.61 -2.23
CA THR A 327 14.49 6.14 -2.25
C THR A 327 14.38 7.32 -3.21
N ASP A 328 15.31 8.29 -3.17
CA ASP A 328 15.31 9.43 -4.09
C ASP A 328 15.41 8.99 -5.55
N LYS A 329 16.36 8.10 -5.86
CA LYS A 329 16.58 7.62 -7.23
C LYS A 329 15.37 6.91 -7.82
N ILE A 330 14.69 6.08 -7.02
CA ILE A 330 13.52 5.33 -7.46
C ILE A 330 12.31 6.25 -7.59
N ALA A 331 12.05 7.06 -6.58
CA ALA A 331 10.92 7.97 -6.56
C ALA A 331 10.97 9.02 -7.68
N ASP A 332 12.16 9.48 -8.05
CA ASP A 332 12.33 10.45 -9.13
C ASP A 332 12.06 9.89 -10.52
N ARG A 333 11.93 8.57 -10.68
CA ARG A 333 11.80 7.88 -11.96
C ARG A 333 10.58 6.97 -12.07
N GLY A 334 9.86 6.72 -10.99
CA GLY A 334 8.69 5.85 -10.97
C GLY A 334 7.45 6.54 -11.52
N ILE A 335 6.77 5.90 -12.47
CA ILE A 335 5.45 6.29 -13.00
C ILE A 335 4.48 5.16 -12.78
N ALA A 336 3.39 5.43 -12.05
CA ALA A 336 2.25 4.54 -11.95
C ALA A 336 1.31 4.78 -13.12
N LEU A 337 1.10 3.75 -13.93
CA LEU A 337 0.17 3.73 -15.04
C LEU A 337 -1.20 3.22 -14.58
N PRO A 338 -2.29 3.48 -15.34
CA PRO A 338 -3.60 2.91 -15.07
C PRO A 338 -3.54 1.39 -14.89
N PHE A 339 -4.14 0.86 -13.82
CA PHE A 339 -4.07 -0.57 -13.53
C PHE A 339 -5.29 -1.08 -12.80
N HIS A 340 -6.24 -1.65 -13.52
CA HIS A 340 -7.44 -2.30 -12.98
C HIS A 340 -7.95 -3.41 -13.91
N ALA A 341 -8.79 -4.28 -13.40
CA ALA A 341 -9.29 -5.48 -14.09
C ALA A 341 -10.09 -5.20 -15.38
N GLY A 342 -10.60 -3.97 -15.54
CA GLY A 342 -11.43 -3.58 -16.69
C GLY A 342 -10.66 -3.01 -17.89
N LEU A 343 -9.32 -2.90 -17.82
CA LEU A 343 -8.53 -2.41 -18.96
C LEU A 343 -8.46 -3.45 -20.08
N GLY A 344 -8.73 -2.99 -21.32
CA GLY A 344 -8.64 -3.78 -22.54
C GLY A 344 -7.30 -3.63 -23.25
N GLU A 345 -7.14 -4.39 -24.32
CA GLU A 345 -5.93 -4.36 -25.14
C GLU A 345 -5.73 -2.99 -25.83
N GLU A 346 -6.80 -2.36 -26.30
CA GLU A 346 -6.77 -1.03 -26.94
C GLU A 346 -6.32 0.05 -25.94
N ASP A 347 -6.83 0.00 -24.69
CA ASP A 347 -6.42 0.93 -23.63
C ASP A 347 -4.92 0.82 -23.35
N ILE A 348 -4.42 -0.42 -23.21
CA ILE A 348 -3.01 -0.69 -22.92
C ILE A 348 -2.12 -0.27 -24.07
N ALA A 349 -2.54 -0.55 -25.32
CA ALA A 349 -1.80 -0.11 -26.49
C ALA A 349 -1.64 1.42 -26.51
N LEU A 350 -2.74 2.15 -26.31
CA LEU A 350 -2.72 3.61 -26.26
C LEU A 350 -1.83 4.14 -25.13
N ILE A 351 -1.94 3.58 -23.91
CA ILE A 351 -1.11 4.01 -22.77
C ILE A 351 0.38 3.84 -23.09
N VAL A 352 0.76 2.68 -23.65
CA VAL A 352 2.16 2.36 -23.93
C VAL A 352 2.71 3.18 -25.08
N GLU A 353 1.93 3.43 -26.13
CA GLU A 353 2.30 4.28 -27.25
C GLU A 353 2.53 5.73 -26.80
N THR A 354 1.57 6.30 -26.06
CA THR A 354 1.70 7.66 -25.49
C THR A 354 2.90 7.76 -24.54
N LEU A 355 3.12 6.76 -23.69
CA LEU A 355 4.29 6.72 -22.80
C LEU A 355 5.60 6.74 -23.59
N LYS A 356 5.66 5.99 -24.70
CA LYS A 356 6.83 5.92 -25.57
C LYS A 356 7.13 7.28 -26.22
N ASP A 357 6.11 7.89 -26.81
CA ASP A 357 6.24 9.17 -27.49
C ASP A 357 6.65 10.28 -26.49
N ALA A 358 6.01 10.36 -25.33
CA ALA A 358 6.38 11.29 -24.27
C ALA A 358 7.82 11.08 -23.80
N SER A 359 8.28 9.83 -23.70
CA SER A 359 9.67 9.51 -23.31
C SER A 359 10.70 9.97 -24.33
N ILE A 360 10.37 9.91 -25.63
CA ILE A 360 11.22 10.42 -26.72
C ILE A 360 11.27 11.94 -26.69
N ASN A 361 10.13 12.59 -26.49
CA ASN A 361 10.00 14.06 -26.54
C ASN A 361 10.80 14.77 -25.44
N VAL A 362 11.01 14.16 -24.28
CA VAL A 362 11.87 14.75 -23.23
C VAL A 362 13.37 14.59 -23.49
N GLY A 363 13.76 14.04 -24.66
CA GLY A 363 15.15 14.05 -25.14
C GLY A 363 16.12 13.08 -24.44
N ALA A 364 15.61 12.13 -23.65
CA ALA A 364 16.43 11.20 -22.86
C ALA A 364 16.55 9.78 -23.50
N GLY A 365 15.94 9.56 -24.67
CA GLY A 365 15.86 8.25 -25.32
C GLY A 365 14.88 7.29 -24.63
N SER A 366 14.62 6.14 -25.24
CA SER A 366 13.51 5.23 -24.89
C SER A 366 13.82 4.21 -23.78
N ALA A 367 14.74 4.46 -22.88
CA ALA A 367 15.10 3.50 -21.83
C ALA A 367 14.08 3.54 -20.65
N ILE A 368 13.16 2.60 -20.65
CA ILE A 368 12.19 2.36 -19.56
C ILE A 368 12.45 0.98 -18.95
N TYR A 369 12.29 0.85 -17.64
CA TYR A 369 12.43 -0.41 -16.90
C TYR A 369 11.11 -0.75 -16.20
N LEU A 370 10.76 -2.02 -16.16
CA LEU A 370 9.65 -2.56 -15.36
C LEU A 370 10.10 -2.94 -13.96
#